data_cc797cbd1da3fba4bb4eaa22d72da4d3
#
_entry.id   cc797cbd1da3fba4bb4eaa22d72da4d3
#
_cell.length_a   1.000
_cell.length_b   1.000
_cell.length_c   1.000
_cell.angle_alpha   90.00
_cell.angle_beta   90.00
_cell.angle_gamma   90.00
#
_symmetry.space_group_name_H-M   'P 1'
#
loop_
_entity.id
_entity.type
_entity.pdbx_description
1 polymer ?
#
loop_
_entity_poly.entity_id
_entity_poly.type
_entity_poly.pdbx_seq_one_letter_code
_entity_poly.pdbx_strand_id
1 'polypeptide(L)'
;MEEEKGIKDNVEEVKENLQAGPSLTAGAEPREEGSMVLRTEDLVKKYGKRTVVSHVSIDVKQGEIVGLLGPNGAGKTTSFYMTVELITPNEGRIFLNDLDITKYPVYKRAQTGIGYLAQEASVFRQMSVEDNIASVLEMTDKPLEYQKDKLESLIAEFRLQKVRKNKGNQLSGGERRRTEIARCLAIDPKFIMLDEPFAGVDPVSYTHLRAHETGRNL
;
A
#
# COMPACT_ATOMS: atom_id res chain seq x y z
N MET A 1 35.12 22.41 5.15
CA MET A 1 36.01 21.23 5.09
C MET A 1 35.60 20.10 6.05
N GLU A 2 35.15 20.39 7.27
CA GLU A 2 34.67 19.35 8.21
C GLU A 2 33.25 18.80 7.85
N GLU A 3 32.36 19.62 7.34
CA GLU A 3 31.02 19.17 6.92
C GLU A 3 31.02 18.26 5.68
N GLU A 4 31.94 18.50 4.73
CA GLU A 4 32.06 17.63 3.54
C GLU A 4 32.68 16.24 3.88
N LYS A 5 33.45 16.14 4.94
CA LYS A 5 34.02 14.88 5.41
C LYS A 5 32.95 14.01 6.08
N GLY A 6 32.06 14.59 6.90
CA GLY A 6 30.98 13.89 7.54
C GLY A 6 29.91 13.34 6.57
N ILE A 7 29.70 13.99 5.43
CA ILE A 7 28.79 13.51 4.39
C ILE A 7 29.41 12.33 3.62
N LYS A 8 30.73 12.34 3.37
CA LYS A 8 31.41 11.23 2.68
C LYS A 8 31.47 9.98 3.55
N ASP A 9 31.79 10.13 4.84
CA ASP A 9 31.84 9.01 5.77
C ASP A 9 30.45 8.34 5.95
N ASN A 10 29.38 9.11 5.98
CA ASN A 10 28.01 8.59 6.04
C ASN A 10 27.58 7.87 4.74
N VAL A 11 28.06 8.31 3.59
CA VAL A 11 27.77 7.67 2.28
C VAL A 11 28.56 6.36 2.10
N GLU A 12 29.77 6.25 2.67
CA GLU A 12 30.55 5.02 2.65
C GLU A 12 29.94 3.96 3.60
N GLU A 13 29.55 4.34 4.82
CA GLU A 13 28.86 3.47 5.77
C GLU A 13 27.52 2.92 5.24
N VAL A 14 26.78 3.74 4.52
CA VAL A 14 25.55 3.29 3.82
C VAL A 14 25.87 2.35 2.67
N LYS A 15 26.98 2.53 1.96
CA LYS A 15 27.40 1.63 0.87
C LYS A 15 27.90 0.29 1.38
N GLU A 16 28.65 0.24 2.47
CA GLU A 16 29.07 -1.02 3.10
C GLU A 16 27.89 -1.82 3.64
N ASN A 17 26.90 -1.16 4.26
CA ASN A 17 25.67 -1.80 4.71
C ASN A 17 24.77 -2.29 3.56
N LEU A 18 24.86 -1.69 2.36
CA LEU A 18 24.14 -2.16 1.16
C LEU A 18 24.81 -3.32 0.45
N GLN A 19 26.13 -3.51 0.61
CA GLN A 19 26.89 -4.65 0.04
C GLN A 19 26.85 -5.90 0.94
N ALA A 20 26.53 -5.75 2.21
CA ALA A 20 26.36 -6.83 3.19
C ALA A 20 24.92 -7.30 3.35
N GLY A 21 24.06 -7.05 2.37
CA GLY A 21 22.67 -7.53 2.37
C GLY A 21 22.64 -9.06 2.38
N PRO A 22 21.87 -9.70 3.30
CA PRO A 22 21.77 -11.15 3.32
C PRO A 22 21.18 -11.64 2.01
N SER A 23 21.84 -12.62 1.42
CA SER A 23 21.28 -13.44 0.35
C SER A 23 19.89 -13.93 0.77
N LEU A 24 18.85 -13.49 0.06
CA LEU A 24 17.48 -13.93 0.28
C LEU A 24 17.26 -15.37 -0.24
N THR A 25 17.97 -16.31 0.39
CA THR A 25 17.56 -17.70 0.45
C THR A 25 17.02 -17.94 1.86
N ALA A 26 15.85 -17.37 2.12
CA ALA A 26 15.13 -17.66 3.35
C ALA A 26 14.66 -19.10 3.30
N GLY A 27 15.25 -19.96 4.13
CA GLY A 27 14.67 -21.22 4.52
C GLY A 27 13.27 -20.92 5.07
N ALA A 28 12.28 -21.68 4.60
CA ALA A 28 10.90 -21.53 5.04
C ALA A 28 10.83 -21.78 6.56
N GLU A 29 10.68 -20.70 7.33
CA GLU A 29 10.31 -20.82 8.74
C GLU A 29 8.90 -21.43 8.83
N PRO A 30 8.62 -22.23 9.89
CA PRO A 30 7.31 -22.84 10.07
C PRO A 30 6.24 -21.75 10.05
N ARG A 31 5.21 -21.90 9.20
CA ARG A 31 4.07 -20.98 9.11
C ARG A 31 3.37 -20.97 10.48
N GLU A 32 3.23 -19.80 11.08
CA GLU A 32 2.29 -19.63 12.19
C GLU A 32 0.89 -19.97 11.65
N GLU A 33 0.21 -20.93 12.26
CA GLU A 33 -1.14 -21.35 11.87
C GLU A 33 -2.08 -20.15 11.90
N GLY A 34 -2.55 -19.73 10.72
CA GLY A 34 -3.52 -18.64 10.55
C GLY A 34 -3.01 -17.35 9.91
N SER A 35 -1.71 -17.15 9.72
CA SER A 35 -1.17 -15.95 9.07
C SER A 35 -1.29 -16.07 7.54
N MET A 36 -1.95 -15.07 6.90
CA MET A 36 -2.02 -14.98 5.44
C MET A 36 -0.71 -14.45 4.85
N VAL A 37 -0.36 -14.92 3.66
CA VAL A 37 0.82 -14.47 2.91
C VAL A 37 0.40 -14.03 1.50
N LEU A 38 0.77 -12.82 1.12
CA LEU A 38 0.71 -12.34 -0.26
C LEU A 38 2.09 -12.55 -0.89
N ARG A 39 2.15 -13.35 -1.95
CA ARG A 39 3.41 -13.75 -2.58
C ARG A 39 3.40 -13.50 -4.07
N THR A 40 4.51 -13.00 -4.60
CA THR A 40 4.78 -12.93 -6.04
C THR A 40 5.95 -13.83 -6.38
N GLU A 41 5.90 -14.50 -7.52
CA GLU A 41 6.95 -15.39 -7.99
C GLU A 41 7.35 -15.02 -9.41
N ASP A 42 8.65 -14.72 -9.58
CA ASP A 42 9.30 -14.47 -10.87
C ASP A 42 8.55 -13.49 -11.80
N LEU A 43 8.02 -12.41 -11.24
CA LEU A 43 7.29 -11.41 -12.02
C LEU A 43 8.19 -10.77 -13.08
N VAL A 44 7.75 -10.82 -14.33
CA VAL A 44 8.39 -10.17 -15.47
C VAL A 44 7.41 -9.25 -16.17
N LYS A 45 7.85 -8.03 -16.48
CA LYS A 45 7.12 -7.09 -17.34
C LYS A 45 8.00 -6.52 -18.43
N LYS A 46 7.53 -6.67 -19.67
CA LYS A 46 8.18 -6.15 -20.88
C LYS A 46 7.25 -5.19 -21.59
N TYR A 47 7.80 -4.07 -22.06
CA TYR A 47 7.15 -3.14 -22.97
C TYR A 47 7.95 -3.09 -24.26
N GLY A 48 7.44 -3.73 -25.31
CA GLY A 48 8.19 -3.95 -26.55
C GLY A 48 9.49 -4.72 -26.27
N LYS A 49 10.65 -4.13 -26.59
CA LYS A 49 11.97 -4.74 -26.36
C LYS A 49 12.56 -4.45 -24.97
N ARG A 50 11.93 -3.57 -24.18
CA ARG A 50 12.44 -3.17 -22.86
C ARG A 50 11.83 -4.01 -21.77
N THR A 51 12.66 -4.72 -21.00
CA THR A 51 12.27 -5.34 -19.74
C THR A 51 12.31 -4.29 -18.64
N VAL A 52 11.18 -4.05 -17.96
CA VAL A 52 11.03 -3.06 -16.88
C VAL A 52 11.05 -3.74 -15.52
N VAL A 53 10.51 -4.96 -15.43
CA VAL A 53 10.61 -5.82 -14.24
C VAL A 53 11.16 -7.15 -14.70
N SER A 54 12.17 -7.66 -14.00
CA SER A 54 12.88 -8.88 -14.34
C SER A 54 12.98 -9.81 -13.13
N HIS A 55 12.19 -10.88 -13.14
CA HIS A 55 12.21 -11.97 -12.16
C HIS A 55 12.12 -11.48 -10.71
N VAL A 56 11.11 -10.64 -10.40
CA VAL A 56 10.90 -10.10 -9.05
C VAL A 56 9.98 -11.02 -8.27
N SER A 57 10.47 -11.47 -7.11
CA SER A 57 9.71 -12.26 -6.13
C SER A 57 9.67 -11.51 -4.81
N ILE A 58 8.48 -11.39 -4.22
CA ILE A 58 8.25 -10.66 -2.97
C ILE A 58 7.23 -11.45 -2.16
N ASP A 59 7.50 -11.63 -0.87
CA ASP A 59 6.60 -12.22 0.11
C ASP A 59 6.25 -11.17 1.16
N VAL A 60 4.98 -11.08 1.52
CA VAL A 60 4.48 -10.20 2.59
C VAL A 60 3.55 -11.02 3.48
N LYS A 61 3.87 -11.13 4.76
CA LYS A 61 3.01 -11.78 5.75
C LYS A 61 1.97 -10.79 6.31
N GLN A 62 0.82 -11.28 6.71
CA GLN A 62 -0.18 -10.45 7.37
C GLN A 62 0.39 -9.84 8.65
N GLY A 63 0.22 -8.52 8.82
CA GLY A 63 0.79 -7.76 9.93
C GLY A 63 2.23 -7.26 9.67
N GLU A 64 2.87 -7.68 8.59
CA GLU A 64 4.20 -7.21 8.20
C GLU A 64 4.10 -5.92 7.36
N ILE A 65 5.10 -5.04 7.53
CA ILE A 65 5.27 -3.84 6.69
C ILE A 65 6.51 -4.04 5.81
N VAL A 66 6.29 -4.12 4.51
CA VAL A 66 7.35 -4.30 3.51
C VAL A 66 7.47 -3.06 2.64
N GLY A 67 8.68 -2.51 2.52
CA GLY A 67 8.99 -1.36 1.66
C GLY A 67 9.76 -1.78 0.41
N LEU A 68 9.25 -1.40 -0.78
CA LEU A 68 9.94 -1.60 -2.05
C LEU A 68 10.81 -0.39 -2.37
N LEU A 69 12.10 -0.50 -2.14
CA LEU A 69 13.07 0.57 -2.30
C LEU A 69 13.89 0.44 -3.61
N GLY A 70 14.35 1.56 -4.14
CA GLY A 70 15.20 1.57 -5.34
C GLY A 70 15.08 2.90 -6.12
N PRO A 71 15.97 3.14 -7.10
CA PRO A 71 15.98 4.37 -7.89
C PRO A 71 14.73 4.52 -8.77
N ASN A 72 14.51 5.72 -9.31
CA ASN A 72 13.44 5.95 -10.27
C ASN A 72 13.68 5.11 -11.53
N GLY A 73 12.61 4.49 -12.03
CA GLY A 73 12.67 3.58 -13.19
C GLY A 73 13.11 2.15 -12.87
N ALA A 74 13.36 1.79 -11.60
CA ALA A 74 13.69 0.41 -11.20
C ALA A 74 12.51 -0.59 -11.27
N GLY A 75 11.35 -0.19 -11.76
CA GLY A 75 10.20 -1.09 -11.90
C GLY A 75 9.32 -1.23 -10.64
N LYS A 76 9.59 -0.48 -9.56
CA LYS A 76 8.83 -0.57 -8.29
C LYS A 76 7.33 -0.44 -8.50
N THR A 77 6.89 0.68 -9.05
CA THR A 77 5.47 0.96 -9.34
C THR A 77 4.88 -0.08 -10.29
N THR A 78 5.67 -0.57 -11.28
CA THR A 78 5.21 -1.62 -12.19
C THR A 78 4.99 -2.94 -11.47
N SER A 79 5.91 -3.37 -10.58
CA SER A 79 5.76 -4.57 -9.76
C SER A 79 4.54 -4.46 -8.85
N PHE A 80 4.36 -3.30 -8.25
CA PHE A 80 3.22 -2.96 -7.43
C PHE A 80 1.89 -3.06 -8.21
N TYR A 81 1.83 -2.46 -9.39
CA TYR A 81 0.66 -2.48 -10.26
C TYR A 81 0.33 -3.89 -10.79
N MET A 82 1.33 -4.74 -10.98
CA MET A 82 1.08 -6.15 -11.29
C MET A 82 0.43 -6.87 -10.12
N THR A 83 0.84 -6.59 -8.88
CA THR A 83 0.28 -7.22 -7.68
C THR A 83 -1.18 -6.85 -7.44
N VAL A 84 -1.61 -5.63 -7.83
CA VAL A 84 -3.03 -5.19 -7.73
C VAL A 84 -3.83 -5.38 -9.03
N GLU A 85 -3.24 -5.93 -10.11
CA GLU A 85 -3.83 -6.14 -11.44
C GLU A 85 -4.21 -4.85 -12.20
N LEU A 86 -3.50 -3.77 -11.96
CA LEU A 86 -3.55 -2.60 -12.86
C LEU A 86 -2.71 -2.83 -14.12
N ILE A 87 -1.75 -3.76 -14.06
CA ILE A 87 -0.91 -4.20 -15.16
C ILE A 87 -0.79 -5.72 -15.09
N THR A 88 -1.08 -6.42 -16.20
CA THR A 88 -0.89 -7.86 -16.28
C THR A 88 0.60 -8.19 -16.49
N PRO A 89 1.21 -9.10 -15.71
CA PRO A 89 2.57 -9.56 -15.91
C PRO A 89 2.71 -10.34 -17.23
N ASN A 90 3.90 -10.32 -17.83
CA ASN A 90 4.21 -11.17 -18.97
C ASN A 90 4.54 -12.60 -18.53
N GLU A 91 5.23 -12.74 -17.39
CA GLU A 91 5.65 -14.01 -16.80
C GLU A 91 5.56 -13.90 -15.26
N GLY A 92 5.53 -15.03 -14.58
CA GLY A 92 5.43 -15.10 -13.13
C GLY A 92 4.01 -15.28 -12.63
N ARG A 93 3.85 -15.39 -11.31
CA ARG A 93 2.57 -15.67 -10.65
C ARG A 93 2.40 -14.85 -9.38
N ILE A 94 1.16 -14.71 -8.95
CA ILE A 94 0.79 -13.99 -7.73
C ILE A 94 -0.15 -14.88 -6.93
N PHE A 95 0.16 -15.05 -5.65
CA PHE A 95 -0.56 -15.95 -4.75
C PHE A 95 -1.04 -15.21 -3.50
N LEU A 96 -2.19 -15.59 -3.03
CA LEU A 96 -2.67 -15.28 -1.69
C LEU A 96 -2.78 -16.61 -0.93
N ASN A 97 -1.84 -16.89 -0.05
CA ASN A 97 -1.55 -18.22 0.48
C ASN A 97 -1.27 -19.19 -0.67
N ASP A 98 -2.09 -20.23 -0.82
CA ASP A 98 -1.98 -21.23 -1.89
C ASP A 98 -2.90 -20.92 -3.09
N LEU A 99 -3.70 -19.84 -3.01
CA LEU A 99 -4.60 -19.43 -4.07
C LEU A 99 -3.87 -18.62 -5.14
N ASP A 100 -3.78 -19.14 -6.37
CA ASP A 100 -3.26 -18.38 -7.52
C ASP A 100 -4.28 -17.30 -7.93
N ILE A 101 -3.91 -16.04 -7.72
CA ILE A 101 -4.72 -14.85 -8.05
C ILE A 101 -4.19 -14.13 -9.28
N THR A 102 -3.23 -14.69 -10.01
CA THR A 102 -2.54 -14.04 -11.14
C THR A 102 -3.51 -13.50 -12.17
N LYS A 103 -4.57 -14.24 -12.47
CA LYS A 103 -5.60 -13.86 -13.46
C LYS A 103 -6.85 -13.23 -12.84
N TYR A 104 -6.85 -12.93 -11.53
CA TYR A 104 -7.99 -12.28 -10.89
C TYR A 104 -8.01 -10.80 -11.26
N PRO A 105 -9.13 -10.27 -11.77
CA PRO A 105 -9.28 -8.84 -12.01
C PRO A 105 -9.27 -8.07 -10.69
N VAL A 106 -9.01 -6.76 -10.75
CA VAL A 106 -8.86 -5.85 -9.60
C VAL A 106 -9.95 -6.05 -8.55
N TYR A 107 -11.24 -6.06 -8.97
CA TYR A 107 -12.36 -6.21 -8.04
C TYR A 107 -12.35 -7.54 -7.28
N LYS A 108 -11.93 -8.62 -7.96
CA LYS A 108 -11.86 -9.94 -7.33
C LYS A 108 -10.69 -10.04 -6.35
N ARG A 109 -9.55 -9.39 -6.64
CA ARG A 109 -8.45 -9.24 -5.66
C ARG A 109 -8.88 -8.42 -4.46
N ALA A 110 -9.64 -7.35 -4.66
CA ALA A 110 -10.21 -6.58 -3.55
C ALA A 110 -11.12 -7.45 -2.66
N GLN A 111 -12.00 -8.28 -3.25
CA GLN A 111 -12.84 -9.23 -2.51
C GLN A 111 -12.05 -10.30 -1.76
N THR A 112 -10.83 -10.65 -2.22
CA THR A 112 -9.94 -11.56 -1.47
C THR A 112 -9.20 -10.87 -0.32
N GLY A 113 -9.34 -9.54 -0.19
CA GLY A 113 -8.77 -8.77 0.91
C GLY A 113 -7.50 -7.98 0.55
N ILE A 114 -7.27 -7.67 -0.72
CA ILE A 114 -6.16 -6.82 -1.16
C ILE A 114 -6.69 -5.41 -1.40
N GLY A 115 -6.40 -4.47 -0.48
CA GLY A 115 -6.70 -3.05 -0.61
C GLY A 115 -5.60 -2.33 -1.39
N TYR A 116 -5.99 -1.30 -2.15
CA TYR A 116 -5.05 -0.45 -2.88
C TYR A 116 -5.36 1.03 -2.62
N LEU A 117 -4.34 1.78 -2.25
CA LEU A 117 -4.40 3.22 -2.06
C LEU A 117 -3.47 3.90 -3.06
N ALA A 118 -4.05 4.47 -4.10
CA ALA A 118 -3.33 5.13 -5.17
C ALA A 118 -2.58 6.39 -4.68
N GLN A 119 -1.52 6.75 -5.41
CA GLN A 119 -0.81 8.03 -5.26
C GLN A 119 -1.73 9.20 -5.61
N GLU A 120 -2.44 9.09 -6.73
CA GLU A 120 -3.37 10.12 -7.19
C GLU A 120 -4.71 10.06 -6.46
N ALA A 121 -5.37 11.22 -6.36
CA ALA A 121 -6.66 11.33 -5.72
C ALA A 121 -7.73 10.48 -6.42
N SER A 122 -8.27 9.51 -5.70
CA SER A 122 -9.24 8.53 -6.20
C SER A 122 -10.68 8.75 -5.70
N VAL A 123 -10.93 9.83 -4.93
CA VAL A 123 -12.26 10.13 -4.38
C VAL A 123 -13.25 10.42 -5.52
N PHE A 124 -14.48 9.92 -5.41
CA PHE A 124 -15.55 10.26 -6.34
C PHE A 124 -16.00 11.70 -6.11
N ARG A 125 -15.62 12.59 -7.03
CA ARG A 125 -15.69 14.05 -6.86
C ARG A 125 -17.11 14.59 -6.69
N GLN A 126 -18.11 13.93 -7.25
CA GLN A 126 -19.52 14.36 -7.19
C GLN A 126 -20.32 13.69 -6.07
N MET A 127 -19.78 12.67 -5.44
CA MET A 127 -20.38 11.98 -4.29
C MET A 127 -19.96 12.66 -2.98
N SER A 128 -20.82 12.57 -1.96
CA SER A 128 -20.47 13.00 -0.61
C SER A 128 -19.37 12.09 -0.02
N VAL A 129 -18.76 12.51 1.09
CA VAL A 129 -17.83 11.66 1.85
C VAL A 129 -18.51 10.37 2.27
N GLU A 130 -19.72 10.46 2.80
CA GLU A 130 -20.55 9.33 3.22
C GLU A 130 -20.80 8.38 2.04
N ASP A 131 -21.25 8.91 0.89
CA ASP A 131 -21.54 8.10 -0.28
C ASP A 131 -20.28 7.45 -0.87
N ASN A 132 -19.14 8.13 -0.80
CA ASN A 132 -17.85 7.57 -1.21
C ASN A 132 -17.48 6.31 -0.43
N ILE A 133 -17.77 6.26 0.87
CA ILE A 133 -17.49 5.10 1.73
C ILE A 133 -18.61 4.07 1.58
N ALA A 134 -19.86 4.49 1.61
CA ALA A 134 -21.04 3.63 1.50
C ALA A 134 -21.04 2.83 0.19
N SER A 135 -20.68 3.46 -0.95
CA SER A 135 -20.63 2.78 -2.25
C SER A 135 -19.72 1.55 -2.28
N VAL A 136 -18.66 1.54 -1.48
CA VAL A 136 -17.76 0.39 -1.38
C VAL A 136 -18.32 -0.66 -0.41
N LEU A 137 -18.95 -0.24 0.68
CA LEU A 137 -19.63 -1.15 1.62
C LEU A 137 -20.79 -1.90 0.96
N GLU A 138 -21.56 -1.24 0.09
CA GLU A 138 -22.65 -1.83 -0.69
C GLU A 138 -22.16 -2.93 -1.66
N MET A 139 -20.90 -2.89 -2.08
CA MET A 139 -20.31 -3.93 -2.92
C MET A 139 -19.87 -5.17 -2.13
N THR A 140 -20.00 -5.15 -0.80
CA THR A 140 -19.68 -6.29 0.06
C THR A 140 -20.94 -7.13 0.32
N ASP A 141 -20.77 -8.44 0.57
CA ASP A 141 -21.86 -9.35 0.95
C ASP A 141 -22.23 -9.23 2.44
N LYS A 142 -21.90 -8.11 3.10
CA LYS A 142 -22.16 -7.90 4.53
C LYS A 142 -23.58 -7.42 4.78
N PRO A 143 -24.22 -7.81 5.91
CA PRO A 143 -25.53 -7.31 6.28
C PRO A 143 -25.57 -5.78 6.34
N LEU A 144 -26.74 -5.20 6.04
CA LEU A 144 -26.93 -3.74 6.02
C LEU A 144 -26.62 -3.07 7.38
N GLU A 145 -26.91 -3.75 8.48
CA GLU A 145 -26.57 -3.28 9.83
C GLU A 145 -25.05 -3.13 9.99
N TYR A 146 -24.28 -4.17 9.62
CA TYR A 146 -22.83 -4.11 9.62
C TYR A 146 -22.29 -2.96 8.74
N GLN A 147 -22.85 -2.78 7.53
CA GLN A 147 -22.43 -1.70 6.63
C GLN A 147 -22.63 -0.32 7.26
N LYS A 148 -23.76 -0.11 7.94
CA LYS A 148 -24.05 1.14 8.66
C LYS A 148 -23.08 1.38 9.81
N ASP A 149 -22.87 0.38 10.65
CA ASP A 149 -21.96 0.48 11.80
C ASP A 149 -20.52 0.73 11.35
N LYS A 150 -20.09 0.04 10.31
CA LYS A 150 -18.76 0.26 9.72
C LYS A 150 -18.60 1.65 9.14
N LEU A 151 -19.62 2.17 8.45
CA LEU A 151 -19.63 3.54 7.93
C LEU A 151 -19.47 4.57 9.05
N GLU A 152 -20.28 4.46 10.13
CA GLU A 152 -20.20 5.36 11.28
C GLU A 152 -18.83 5.28 11.96
N SER A 153 -18.30 4.08 12.15
CA SER A 153 -16.98 3.86 12.72
C SER A 153 -15.89 4.54 11.90
N LEU A 154 -15.87 4.35 10.57
CA LEU A 154 -14.88 4.96 9.69
C LEU A 154 -14.99 6.49 9.66
N ILE A 155 -16.21 7.04 9.63
CA ILE A 155 -16.42 8.50 9.70
C ILE A 155 -15.88 9.06 11.01
N ALA A 156 -16.07 8.35 12.13
CA ALA A 156 -15.57 8.77 13.44
C ALA A 156 -14.04 8.67 13.51
N GLU A 157 -13.46 7.54 13.14
CA GLU A 157 -12.03 7.25 13.19
C GLU A 157 -11.22 8.26 12.36
N PHE A 158 -11.67 8.54 11.13
CA PHE A 158 -11.00 9.48 10.23
C PHE A 158 -11.42 10.95 10.42
N ARG A 159 -12.20 11.27 11.47
CA ARG A 159 -12.65 12.63 11.81
C ARG A 159 -13.30 13.34 10.62
N LEU A 160 -14.22 12.66 9.95
CA LEU A 160 -14.92 13.14 8.75
C LEU A 160 -16.33 13.67 9.04
N GLN A 161 -16.78 13.69 10.32
CA GLN A 161 -18.14 14.09 10.70
C GLN A 161 -18.54 15.47 10.15
N LYS A 162 -17.62 16.46 10.25
CA LYS A 162 -17.89 17.84 9.82
C LYS A 162 -18.08 17.99 8.31
N VAL A 163 -17.45 17.10 7.53
CA VAL A 163 -17.47 17.14 6.07
C VAL A 163 -18.27 15.99 5.46
N ARG A 164 -18.97 15.21 6.29
CA ARG A 164 -19.72 14.00 5.91
C ARG A 164 -20.57 14.17 4.65
N LYS A 165 -21.29 15.28 4.54
CA LYS A 165 -22.18 15.61 3.43
C LYS A 165 -21.51 16.44 2.32
N ASN A 166 -20.27 16.85 2.50
CA ASN A 166 -19.53 17.59 1.47
C ASN A 166 -19.16 16.67 0.31
N LYS A 167 -19.23 17.20 -0.91
CA LYS A 167 -18.80 16.46 -2.10
C LYS A 167 -17.28 16.36 -2.17
N GLY A 168 -16.76 15.31 -2.80
CA GLY A 168 -15.33 15.06 -2.93
C GLY A 168 -14.53 16.21 -3.56
N ASN A 169 -15.15 17.00 -4.46
CA ASN A 169 -14.52 18.19 -5.06
C ASN A 169 -14.44 19.41 -4.11
N GLN A 170 -15.14 19.39 -2.98
CA GLN A 170 -15.14 20.45 -1.98
C GLN A 170 -14.16 20.19 -0.83
N LEU A 171 -13.56 19.00 -0.80
CA LEU A 171 -12.66 18.58 0.26
C LEU A 171 -11.27 19.20 0.12
N SER A 172 -10.66 19.59 1.22
CA SER A 172 -9.23 19.87 1.30
C SER A 172 -8.41 18.61 0.97
N GLY A 173 -7.11 18.76 0.67
CA GLY A 173 -6.23 17.62 0.37
C GLY A 173 -6.21 16.58 1.49
N GLY A 174 -6.12 17.02 2.74
CA GLY A 174 -6.12 16.13 3.91
C GLY A 174 -7.47 15.42 4.14
N GLU A 175 -8.61 16.12 3.96
CA GLU A 175 -9.93 15.50 4.07
C GLU A 175 -10.15 14.47 2.97
N ARG A 176 -9.71 14.79 1.74
CA ARG A 176 -9.75 13.88 0.61
C ARG A 176 -8.96 12.61 0.90
N ARG A 177 -7.71 12.75 1.36
CA ARG A 177 -6.86 11.59 1.68
C ARG A 177 -7.45 10.73 2.79
N ARG A 178 -8.01 11.33 3.86
CA ARG A 178 -8.71 10.56 4.91
C ARG A 178 -9.93 9.82 4.38
N THR A 179 -10.69 10.42 3.45
CA THR A 179 -11.85 9.76 2.81
C THR A 179 -11.40 8.57 1.95
N GLU A 180 -10.29 8.68 1.23
CA GLU A 180 -9.71 7.59 0.42
C GLU A 180 -9.24 6.43 1.28
N ILE A 181 -8.57 6.73 2.40
CA ILE A 181 -8.14 5.71 3.36
C ILE A 181 -9.35 5.01 3.98
N ALA A 182 -10.35 5.76 4.45
CA ALA A 182 -11.59 5.21 5.01
C ALA A 182 -12.29 4.29 3.99
N ARG A 183 -12.35 4.70 2.72
CA ARG A 183 -12.91 3.90 1.63
C ARG A 183 -12.11 2.61 1.38
N CYS A 184 -10.78 2.68 1.43
CA CYS A 184 -9.92 1.50 1.30
C CYS A 184 -10.14 0.51 2.46
N LEU A 185 -10.33 1.00 3.68
CA LEU A 185 -10.56 0.18 4.87
C LEU A 185 -11.99 -0.35 5.00
N ALA A 186 -12.92 0.16 4.22
CA ALA A 186 -14.33 -0.28 4.25
C ALA A 186 -14.51 -1.77 3.92
N ILE A 187 -13.63 -2.34 3.10
CA ILE A 187 -13.66 -3.77 2.71
C ILE A 187 -12.90 -4.69 3.68
N ASP A 188 -12.42 -4.18 4.82
CA ASP A 188 -11.59 -4.93 5.79
C ASP A 188 -10.40 -5.66 5.11
N PRO A 189 -9.54 -4.95 4.41
CA PRO A 189 -8.46 -5.56 3.66
C PRO A 189 -7.48 -6.31 4.59
N LYS A 190 -6.96 -7.45 4.12
CA LYS A 190 -5.92 -8.24 4.79
C LYS A 190 -4.52 -7.72 4.47
N PHE A 191 -4.38 -7.14 3.28
CA PHE A 191 -3.18 -6.47 2.80
C PHE A 191 -3.56 -5.12 2.20
N ILE A 192 -2.78 -4.09 2.50
CA ILE A 192 -2.96 -2.76 1.92
C ILE A 192 -1.71 -2.41 1.13
N MET A 193 -1.90 -2.13 -0.14
CA MET A 193 -0.84 -1.69 -1.03
C MET A 193 -0.88 -0.17 -1.13
N LEU A 194 0.23 0.49 -0.73
CA LEU A 194 0.37 1.94 -0.70
C LEU A 194 1.39 2.38 -1.77
N ASP A 195 0.94 3.11 -2.78
CA ASP A 195 1.81 3.66 -3.81
C ASP A 195 2.23 5.08 -3.41
N GLU A 196 3.54 5.26 -3.15
CA GLU A 196 4.14 6.52 -2.70
C GLU A 196 3.33 7.24 -1.60
N PRO A 197 3.05 6.60 -0.45
CA PRO A 197 2.11 7.10 0.56
C PRO A 197 2.51 8.47 1.14
N PHE A 198 3.75 8.88 0.93
CA PHE A 198 4.32 10.12 1.43
C PHE A 198 4.59 11.16 0.33
N ALA A 199 4.18 10.91 -0.91
CA ALA A 199 4.29 11.88 -1.98
C ALA A 199 3.50 13.15 -1.62
N GLY A 200 4.19 14.31 -1.60
CA GLY A 200 3.58 15.59 -1.25
C GLY A 200 3.47 15.90 0.25
N VAL A 201 4.01 15.06 1.13
CA VAL A 201 4.21 15.41 2.54
C VAL A 201 5.51 16.21 2.65
N ASP A 202 5.41 17.44 3.18
CA ASP A 202 6.58 18.29 3.42
C ASP A 202 7.60 17.55 4.31
N PRO A 203 8.90 17.48 3.95
CA PRO A 203 9.95 16.84 4.73
C PRO A 203 10.03 17.31 6.19
N VAL A 204 9.63 18.55 6.48
CA VAL A 204 9.57 19.11 7.84
C VAL A 204 8.52 18.40 8.70
N SER A 205 7.41 17.95 8.11
CA SER A 205 6.36 17.20 8.82
C SER A 205 6.81 15.79 9.19
N TYR A 206 7.79 15.22 8.48
CA TYR A 206 8.39 13.92 8.76
C TYR A 206 9.17 13.88 10.06
N THR A 207 9.90 14.94 10.35
CA THR A 207 10.73 15.06 11.58
C THR A 207 9.84 15.08 12.82
N HIS A 208 8.66 15.69 12.75
CA HIS A 208 7.70 15.74 13.86
C HIS A 208 6.98 14.39 14.10
N LEU A 209 6.68 13.63 13.07
CA LEU A 209 6.09 12.27 13.20
C LEU A 209 7.08 11.31 13.85
N ARG A 210 8.35 11.34 13.45
CA ARG A 210 9.41 10.49 14.03
C ARG A 210 9.70 10.83 15.50
N ALA A 211 9.62 12.10 15.88
CA ALA A 211 9.80 12.52 17.28
C ALA A 211 8.66 12.05 18.19
N HIS A 212 7.46 11.84 17.66
CA HIS A 212 6.31 11.33 18.42
C HIS A 212 6.34 9.82 18.63
N GLU A 213 6.95 9.05 17.72
CA GLU A 213 7.09 7.59 17.86
C GLU A 213 8.19 7.20 18.86
N THR A 214 9.30 7.95 18.90
CA THR A 214 10.41 7.69 19.84
C THR A 214 10.11 8.14 21.28
N GLY A 215 9.09 8.95 21.51
CA GLY A 215 8.70 9.43 22.86
C GLY A 215 7.79 8.49 23.65
N ARG A 216 7.40 7.31 23.13
CA ARG A 216 6.50 6.36 23.82
C ARG A 216 7.18 5.12 24.38
N ASN A 217 8.50 5.00 24.28
CA ASN A 217 9.29 3.92 24.88
C ASN A 217 10.32 4.49 25.88
N LEU A 218 9.85 5.04 26.99
CA LEU A 218 10.58 5.23 28.26
C LEU A 218 9.60 5.04 29.41
#